data_82ba5b06eea315c2411e3d61bcb84419
#
_entry.id   82ba5b06eea315c2411e3d61bcb84419
#
_cell.length_a   1.000
_cell.length_b   1.000
_cell.length_c   1.000
_cell.angle_alpha   90.00
_cell.angle_beta   90.00
_cell.angle_gamma   90.00
#
_symmetry.space_group_name_H-M   'P 1'
#
loop_
_entity.id
_entity.type
_entity.pdbx_description
1 polymer ?
#
loop_
_entity_poly.entity_id
_entity_poly.type
_entity_poly.pdbx_seq_one_letter_code
_entity_poly.pdbx_strand_id
1 'polypeptide(L)'
;MAAMSYEMIMCIVNSGCAADVMIAARDAGVRGGTVIRGHGTAAKEAEEFFRITVQPEKEIVIMLVPSEIKDSVLHALYRSVGLDTRGQGIAFSIPVNDAVGLS
;
A
#
# COMPACT_ATOMS: atom_id res chain seq x y z
N MET A 1 19.00 -3.98 -24.95
CA MET A 1 18.62 -4.53 -23.64
C MET A 1 17.19 -4.15 -23.30
N ALA A 2 16.38 -5.12 -23.02
CA ALA A 2 15.02 -4.84 -22.62
C ALA A 2 15.02 -4.24 -21.21
N ALA A 3 14.50 -3.05 -21.08
CA ALA A 3 14.35 -2.43 -19.79
C ALA A 3 13.12 -3.02 -19.10
N MET A 4 13.27 -3.46 -17.88
CA MET A 4 12.12 -3.85 -17.07
C MET A 4 11.39 -2.59 -16.64
N SER A 5 10.07 -2.65 -16.72
CA SER A 5 9.22 -1.57 -16.22
C SER A 5 8.89 -1.83 -14.76
N TYR A 6 8.88 -0.77 -13.97
CA TYR A 6 8.55 -0.83 -12.55
C TYR A 6 7.45 0.15 -12.19
N GLU A 7 6.71 -0.21 -11.17
CA GLU A 7 5.71 0.65 -10.55
C GLU A 7 6.06 0.81 -9.07
N MET A 8 5.80 1.99 -8.54
CA MET A 8 5.84 2.18 -7.10
C MET A 8 4.42 1.99 -6.57
N ILE A 9 4.24 1.05 -5.65
CA ILE A 9 2.97 0.90 -4.96
C ILE A 9 3.10 1.57 -3.60
N MET A 10 2.19 2.48 -3.32
CA MET A 10 2.10 3.11 -2.02
C MET A 10 0.81 2.64 -1.37
N CYS A 11 0.94 2.13 -0.16
CA CYS A 11 -0.20 1.63 0.61
C CYS A 11 -0.25 2.39 1.93
N ILE A 12 -1.32 3.12 2.17
CA ILE A 12 -1.49 3.91 3.39
C ILE A 12 -2.55 3.22 4.22
N VAL A 13 -2.17 2.71 5.38
CA VAL A 13 -3.02 1.90 6.24
C VAL A 13 -2.95 2.41 7.67
N ASN A 14 -3.85 1.90 8.50
CA ASN A 14 -3.82 2.20 9.93
C ASN A 14 -2.57 1.65 10.59
N SER A 15 -2.12 2.33 11.64
CA SER A 15 -0.96 1.89 12.40
C SER A 15 -1.14 0.47 12.88
N GLY A 16 -0.10 -0.34 12.73
CA GLY A 16 -0.12 -1.75 13.06
C GLY A 16 -0.45 -2.68 11.90
N CYS A 17 -0.85 -2.15 10.75
CA CYS A 17 -1.26 -2.97 9.61
C CYS A 17 -0.17 -3.20 8.56
N ALA A 18 1.00 -2.58 8.72
CA ALA A 18 2.07 -2.73 7.72
C ALA A 18 2.53 -4.19 7.56
N ALA A 19 2.55 -4.96 8.64
CA ALA A 19 2.94 -6.36 8.57
C ALA A 19 1.98 -7.16 7.69
N ASP A 20 0.68 -6.90 7.81
CA ASP A 20 -0.33 -7.56 6.99
C ASP A 20 -0.20 -7.18 5.52
N VAL A 21 0.11 -5.90 5.26
CA VAL A 21 0.40 -5.42 3.90
C VAL A 21 1.55 -6.21 3.30
N MET A 22 2.64 -6.37 4.05
CA MET A 22 3.83 -7.06 3.54
C MET A 22 3.57 -8.56 3.33
N ILE A 23 2.78 -9.19 4.19
CA ILE A 23 2.41 -10.60 3.99
C ILE A 23 1.65 -10.77 2.68
N ALA A 24 0.63 -9.96 2.47
CA ALA A 24 -0.16 -10.01 1.24
C ALA A 24 0.68 -9.71 0.00
N ALA A 25 1.56 -8.71 0.09
CA ALA A 25 2.41 -8.31 -1.02
C ALA A 25 3.42 -9.41 -1.37
N ARG A 26 4.03 -10.04 -0.38
CA ARG A 26 4.98 -11.13 -0.62
C ARG A 26 4.30 -12.32 -1.29
N ASP A 27 3.08 -12.64 -0.90
CA ASP A 27 2.32 -13.71 -1.54
C ASP A 27 2.07 -13.42 -3.02
N ALA A 28 2.01 -12.14 -3.39
CA ALA A 28 1.84 -11.71 -4.77
C ALA A 28 3.17 -11.50 -5.51
N GLY A 29 4.31 -11.74 -4.87
CA GLY A 29 5.61 -11.70 -5.51
C GLY A 29 6.50 -10.51 -5.17
N VAL A 30 6.10 -9.67 -4.23
CA VAL A 30 6.91 -8.52 -3.80
C VAL A 30 8.01 -8.99 -2.86
N ARG A 31 9.24 -8.49 -3.07
CA ARG A 31 10.39 -8.91 -2.27
C ARG A 31 10.53 -8.14 -0.97
N GLY A 32 10.19 -6.86 -0.96
CA GLY A 32 10.31 -6.05 0.24
C GLY A 32 9.72 -4.68 0.06
N GLY A 33 9.69 -3.92 1.13
CA GLY A 33 9.15 -2.58 1.14
C GLY A 33 9.74 -1.74 2.24
N THR A 34 9.42 -0.46 2.21
CA THR A 34 9.84 0.51 3.23
C THR A 34 8.60 1.01 3.95
N VAL A 35 8.63 1.01 5.26
CA VAL A 35 7.51 1.47 6.08
C VAL A 35 7.84 2.83 6.67
N ILE A 36 6.94 3.78 6.49
CA ILE A 36 7.07 5.14 7.02
C ILE A 36 5.85 5.40 7.89
N ARG A 37 6.04 6.04 9.02
CA ARG A 37 4.93 6.43 9.87
C ARG A 37 4.37 7.78 9.44
N GLY A 38 3.06 7.92 9.52
CA GLY A 38 2.39 9.14 9.13
C GLY A 38 1.17 9.43 10.00
N HIS A 39 0.47 10.48 9.66
CA HIS A 39 -0.67 10.96 10.42
C HIS A 39 -1.78 11.36 9.46
N GLY A 40 -2.98 10.81 9.66
CA GLY A 40 -4.14 11.14 8.85
C GLY A 40 -4.88 12.34 9.41
N THR A 41 -5.61 13.03 8.55
CA THR A 41 -6.27 14.31 8.91
C THR A 41 -7.79 14.30 8.78
N ALA A 42 -8.39 13.36 8.07
CA ALA A 42 -9.82 13.34 7.81
C ALA A 42 -10.63 12.46 8.76
N ALA A 43 -9.99 12.00 9.84
CA ALA A 43 -10.56 10.98 10.72
C ALA A 43 -11.88 11.41 11.36
N LYS A 44 -11.94 12.63 11.90
CA LYS A 44 -13.10 13.09 12.66
C LYS A 44 -14.37 13.16 11.81
N GLU A 45 -14.25 13.72 10.62
CA GLU A 45 -15.38 13.86 9.71
C GLU A 45 -15.87 12.49 9.23
N ALA A 46 -14.93 11.60 8.92
CA ALA A 46 -15.26 10.24 8.50
C ALA A 46 -15.98 9.48 9.62
N GLU A 47 -15.52 9.62 10.86
CA GLU A 47 -16.16 8.97 12.00
C GLU A 47 -17.60 9.44 12.17
N GLU A 48 -17.84 10.74 12.07
CA GLU A 48 -19.18 11.31 12.21
C GLU A 48 -20.11 10.86 11.09
N PHE A 49 -19.62 10.91 9.85
CA PHE A 49 -20.45 10.59 8.68
C PHE A 49 -20.74 9.10 8.54
N PHE A 50 -19.74 8.28 8.73
CA PHE A 50 -19.85 6.83 8.48
C PHE A 50 -20.04 6.01 9.76
N ARG A 51 -19.98 6.63 10.92
CA ARG A 51 -20.05 5.97 12.22
C ARG A 51 -19.01 4.86 12.36
N ILE A 52 -17.80 5.16 11.92
CA ILE A 52 -16.66 4.25 12.02
C ILE A 52 -15.57 4.90 12.87
N THR A 53 -14.73 4.06 13.46
CA THR A 53 -13.55 4.54 14.17
C THR A 53 -12.40 4.65 13.19
N VAL A 54 -11.81 5.83 13.06
CA VAL A 54 -10.68 6.06 12.15
C VAL A 54 -9.46 6.45 12.97
N GLN A 55 -8.40 5.66 12.84
CA GLN A 55 -7.15 5.96 13.53
C GLN A 55 -6.40 7.06 12.80
N PRO A 56 -5.94 8.12 13.51
CA PRO A 56 -5.14 9.16 12.88
C PRO A 56 -3.74 8.69 12.51
N GLU A 57 -3.16 7.78 13.30
CA GLU A 57 -1.82 7.25 13.03
C GLU A 57 -1.85 6.27 11.87
N LYS A 58 -0.97 6.49 10.90
CA LYS A 58 -0.90 5.68 9.69
C LYS A 58 0.48 5.09 9.51
N GLU A 59 0.52 4.01 8.76
CA GLU A 59 1.75 3.46 8.22
C GLU A 59 1.68 3.51 6.70
N ILE A 60 2.75 3.96 6.09
CA ILE A 60 2.85 4.08 4.65
C ILE A 60 3.86 3.04 4.18
N VAL A 61 3.41 2.09 3.38
CA VAL A 61 4.29 1.05 2.83
C VAL A 61 4.58 1.39 1.38
N ILE A 62 5.85 1.55 1.07
CA ILE A 62 6.30 1.84 -0.29
C ILE A 62 6.99 0.61 -0.83
N MET A 63 6.53 0.13 -1.98
CA MET A 63 7.08 -1.06 -2.63
C MET A 63 7.38 -0.74 -4.08
N LEU A 64 8.54 -1.19 -4.55
CA LEU A 64 8.90 -1.09 -5.95
C LEU A 64 8.73 -2.47 -6.58
N VAL A 65 7.85 -2.58 -7.56
CA VAL A 65 7.48 -3.87 -8.12
C VAL A 65 7.60 -3.86 -9.64
N PRO A 66 7.90 -5.01 -10.26
CA PRO A 66 7.78 -5.11 -11.71
C PRO A 66 6.36 -4.81 -12.14
N SER A 67 6.22 -4.08 -13.25
CA SER A 67 4.90 -3.68 -13.74
C SER A 67 3.98 -4.87 -14.00
N GLU A 68 4.54 -6.01 -14.37
CA GLU A 68 3.77 -7.20 -14.69
C GLU A 68 3.02 -7.80 -13.50
N ILE A 69 3.47 -7.53 -12.27
CA ILE A 69 2.77 -8.04 -11.07
C ILE A 69 1.98 -6.95 -10.34
N LYS A 70 2.02 -5.71 -10.81
CA LYS A 70 1.40 -4.59 -10.13
C LYS A 70 -0.08 -4.82 -9.84
N ASP A 71 -0.85 -5.29 -10.83
CA ASP A 71 -2.27 -5.51 -10.65
C ASP A 71 -2.55 -6.63 -9.65
N SER A 72 -1.75 -7.69 -9.67
CA SER A 72 -1.87 -8.79 -8.71
C SER A 72 -1.61 -8.32 -7.29
N VAL A 73 -0.62 -7.45 -7.12
CA VAL A 73 -0.29 -6.89 -5.81
C VAL A 73 -1.42 -6.00 -5.30
N LEU A 74 -1.92 -5.10 -6.14
CA LEU A 74 -3.02 -4.22 -5.75
C LEU A 74 -4.27 -5.04 -5.39
N HIS A 75 -4.56 -6.09 -6.15
CA HIS A 75 -5.69 -6.97 -5.85
C HIS A 75 -5.50 -7.70 -4.52
N ALA A 76 -4.31 -8.20 -4.26
CA ALA A 76 -4.00 -8.87 -3.00
C ALA A 76 -4.19 -7.93 -1.80
N LEU A 77 -3.75 -6.69 -1.91
CA LEU A 77 -3.94 -5.69 -0.86
C LEU A 77 -5.42 -5.38 -0.66
N TYR A 78 -6.15 -5.21 -1.75
CA TYR A 78 -7.58 -4.92 -1.69
C TYR A 78 -8.34 -6.01 -0.94
N ARG A 79 -8.04 -7.28 -1.24
CA ARG A 79 -8.77 -8.41 -0.67
C ARG A 79 -8.24 -8.84 0.70
N SER A 80 -6.93 -8.94 0.84
CA SER A 80 -6.32 -9.56 2.03
C SER A 80 -6.13 -8.60 3.19
N VAL A 81 -5.96 -7.32 2.90
CA VAL A 81 -5.77 -6.30 3.94
C VAL A 81 -7.08 -5.59 4.29
N GLY A 82 -8.13 -5.85 3.50
CA GLY A 82 -9.45 -5.28 3.76
C GLY A 82 -9.60 -3.85 3.26
N LEU A 83 -8.88 -3.47 2.21
CA LEU A 83 -8.99 -2.12 1.65
C LEU A 83 -10.34 -1.88 0.97
N ASP A 84 -11.14 -2.92 0.80
CA ASP A 84 -12.52 -2.82 0.36
C ASP A 84 -13.47 -2.39 1.49
N THR A 85 -12.94 -2.20 2.69
CA THR A 85 -13.69 -1.77 3.87
C THR A 85 -13.36 -0.33 4.20
N ARG A 86 -14.36 0.46 4.56
CA ARG A 86 -14.17 1.87 4.89
C ARG A 86 -13.22 2.04 6.07
N GLY A 87 -12.33 3.02 5.97
CA GLY A 87 -11.42 3.35 7.04
C GLY A 87 -10.19 2.48 7.15
N GLN A 88 -10.03 1.49 6.29
CA GLN A 88 -8.87 0.59 6.36
C GLN A 88 -7.66 1.14 5.62
N GLY A 89 -7.85 1.94 4.59
CA GLY A 89 -6.74 2.54 3.89
C GLY A 89 -6.90 2.58 2.39
N ILE A 90 -5.84 2.98 1.71
CA ILE A 90 -5.81 3.02 0.25
C ILE A 90 -4.49 2.47 -0.26
N ALA A 91 -4.51 1.99 -1.48
CA ALA A 91 -3.30 1.60 -2.19
C ALA A 91 -3.40 2.10 -3.62
N PHE A 92 -2.29 2.55 -4.16
CA PHE A 92 -2.23 3.03 -5.53
C PHE A 92 -0.84 2.83 -6.10
N SER A 93 -0.73 2.94 -7.42
CA SER A 93 0.55 2.76 -8.09
C SER A 93 0.90 3.98 -8.92
N ILE A 94 2.20 4.20 -9.07
CA ILE A 94 2.76 5.28 -9.87
C ILE A 94 3.85 4.67 -10.75
N PRO A 95 3.85 4.93 -12.08
CA PRO A 95 4.93 4.44 -12.93
C PRO A 95 6.26 5.04 -12.51
N VAL A 96 7.30 4.23 -12.54
CA VAL A 96 8.66 4.65 -12.23
C VAL A 96 9.45 4.76 -13.52
N ASN A 97 9.93 5.96 -13.82
CA ASN A 97 10.68 6.20 -15.06
C ASN A 97 12.06 5.57 -15.02
N ASP A 98 12.78 5.81 -13.93
CA ASP A 98 14.16 5.35 -13.79
C ASP A 98 14.40 4.92 -12.35
N ALA A 99 15.19 3.89 -12.15
CA ALA A 99 15.58 3.43 -10.83
C ALA A 99 16.98 2.82 -10.89
N VAL A 100 17.74 3.02 -9.83
CA VAL A 100 19.04 2.39 -9.66
C VAL A 100 19.06 1.67 -8.32
N GLY A 101 19.90 0.67 -8.21
CA GLY A 101 20.01 -0.09 -6.96
C GLY A 101 19.02 -1.24 -6.84
N LEU A 102 18.48 -1.70 -7.94
CA LEU A 102 17.52 -2.80 -7.99
C LEU A 102 18.20 -4.15 -8.23
N SER A 103 19.24 -4.43 -7.59
CA SER A 103 19.95 -5.70 -7.81
C SER A 103 19.33 -6.86 -7.04
#